data_d72d8e5f4ac2bc2d7d4c788e1dc589b0
#
_entry.id   d72d8e5f4ac2bc2d7d4c788e1dc589b0
#
_cell.length_a   1.000
_cell.length_b   1.000
_cell.length_c   1.000
_cell.angle_alpha   90.00
_cell.angle_beta   90.00
_cell.angle_gamma   90.00
#
_symmetry.space_group_name_H-M   'P 1'
#
loop_
_entity.id
_entity.type
_entity.pdbx_description
1 polymer ?
#
loop_
_entity_poly.entity_id
_entity_poly.type
_entity_poly.pdbx_seq_one_letter_code
_entity_poly.pdbx_strand_id
1 'polypeptide(L)'
;MRTLLSTLAVLLLSSASVPAEWREGARLPTAVPHAVAAEMDGKLYVMSGKVGQGLRSFFEQYDLKNDGWRPLTPLPANISQYAIAAGTGRVFVTGGRENNTARLSGSFWLYAPDTAVWLELGALPSPRADHVSYFDGTRLFIFGGLGRDAAIVQSFNSTTGKWSNWKNQMPIAVSATAFARRGDELIFAGGIDTRGRPVKTVQAFNIKTGQWRQLPPLPLAVSGGALAVMDGNLHFAGGFSPAKSQVLESHTKLVGQRWQRQAELPGGGRHRMAYFADDDRFVLIGGAIGGGFYALFTASDRVSIFTP
;
A
#
# COMPACT_ATOMS: atom_id res chain seq x y z
N MET A 1 21.05 -63.12 -34.31
CA MET A 1 20.16 -62.29 -33.44
C MET A 1 20.99 -61.17 -32.80
N ARG A 2 20.88 -59.95 -33.29
CA ARG A 2 21.55 -58.74 -32.70
C ARG A 2 20.48 -57.91 -32.01
N THR A 3 20.59 -57.87 -30.71
CA THR A 3 19.68 -57.05 -29.83
C THR A 3 20.14 -55.56 -29.86
N LEU A 4 19.32 -54.72 -30.39
CA LEU A 4 19.50 -53.25 -30.33
C LEU A 4 19.00 -52.77 -28.97
N LEU A 5 19.88 -52.26 -28.11
CA LEU A 5 19.55 -51.50 -26.94
C LEU A 5 19.35 -50.03 -27.36
N SER A 6 18.13 -49.54 -27.32
CA SER A 6 17.82 -48.12 -27.48
C SER A 6 17.97 -47.42 -26.14
N THR A 7 18.97 -46.54 -26.03
CA THR A 7 19.19 -45.68 -24.88
C THR A 7 18.27 -44.48 -24.99
N LEU A 8 17.29 -44.38 -24.11
CA LEU A 8 16.39 -43.22 -23.97
C LEU A 8 17.14 -42.13 -23.19
N ALA A 9 17.58 -41.10 -23.87
CA ALA A 9 18.14 -39.90 -23.21
C ALA A 9 16.99 -39.03 -22.68
N VAL A 10 16.82 -38.97 -21.36
CA VAL A 10 15.93 -38.04 -20.69
C VAL A 10 16.63 -36.68 -20.64
N LEU A 11 16.22 -35.74 -21.47
CA LEU A 11 16.60 -34.33 -21.33
C LEU A 11 15.92 -33.76 -20.09
N LEU A 12 16.67 -33.60 -19.00
CA LEU A 12 16.30 -32.77 -17.86
C LEU A 12 16.44 -31.31 -18.31
N LEU A 13 15.30 -30.68 -18.67
CA LEU A 13 15.21 -29.25 -18.81
C LEU A 13 15.35 -28.66 -17.39
N SER A 14 16.53 -28.20 -17.02
CA SER A 14 16.73 -27.34 -15.86
C SER A 14 16.02 -26.00 -16.15
N SER A 15 14.90 -25.78 -15.54
CA SER A 15 14.33 -24.43 -15.46
C SER A 15 15.34 -23.56 -14.71
N ALA A 16 16.11 -22.76 -15.45
CA ALA A 16 16.91 -21.71 -14.83
C ALA A 16 15.93 -20.78 -14.12
N SER A 17 15.99 -20.71 -12.78
CA SER A 17 15.25 -19.72 -12.02
C SER A 17 15.73 -18.34 -12.47
N VAL A 18 14.80 -17.48 -12.92
CA VAL A 18 15.11 -16.08 -13.17
C VAL A 18 15.57 -15.50 -11.83
N PRO A 19 16.73 -14.82 -11.75
CA PRO A 19 17.16 -14.23 -10.49
C PRO A 19 16.14 -13.19 -10.03
N ALA A 20 15.88 -13.17 -8.73
CA ALA A 20 14.97 -12.20 -8.11
C ALA A 20 15.50 -10.78 -8.30
N GLU A 21 14.83 -9.94 -9.08
CA GLU A 21 15.32 -8.62 -9.45
C GLU A 21 14.23 -7.56 -9.57
N TRP A 22 14.66 -6.31 -9.50
CA TRP A 22 13.85 -5.15 -9.80
C TRP A 22 13.97 -4.76 -11.27
N ARG A 23 12.84 -4.45 -11.91
CA ARG A 23 12.81 -3.78 -13.23
C ARG A 23 12.01 -2.48 -13.16
N GLU A 24 12.23 -1.56 -14.08
CA GLU A 24 11.36 -0.40 -14.24
C GLU A 24 10.10 -0.78 -15.03
N GLY A 25 8.94 -0.23 -14.60
CA GLY A 25 7.69 -0.23 -15.34
C GLY A 25 7.45 1.11 -16.03
N ALA A 26 6.33 1.22 -16.75
CA ALA A 26 5.92 2.48 -17.38
C ALA A 26 5.76 3.58 -16.33
N ARG A 27 6.52 4.68 -16.49
CA ARG A 27 6.52 5.80 -15.55
C ARG A 27 5.16 6.45 -15.42
N LEU A 28 4.86 6.97 -14.23
CA LEU A 28 3.70 7.83 -14.00
C LEU A 28 3.73 9.03 -14.97
N PRO A 29 2.59 9.43 -15.54
CA PRO A 29 2.50 10.64 -16.35
C PRO A 29 2.88 11.90 -15.59
N THR A 30 2.75 11.87 -14.27
CA THR A 30 3.11 13.00 -13.38
C THR A 30 3.72 12.45 -12.09
N ALA A 31 4.85 13.02 -11.67
CA ALA A 31 5.49 12.67 -10.41
C ALA A 31 4.60 13.03 -9.21
N VAL A 32 4.43 12.10 -8.26
CA VAL A 32 3.57 12.27 -7.09
C VAL A 32 4.30 11.93 -5.80
N PRO A 33 4.32 12.83 -4.79
CA PRO A 33 5.09 12.62 -3.56
C PRO A 33 4.39 11.72 -2.54
N HIS A 34 3.08 11.61 -2.62
CA HIS A 34 2.23 10.76 -1.78
C HIS A 34 1.24 10.05 -2.69
N ALA A 35 1.43 8.78 -2.88
CA ALA A 35 0.54 7.99 -3.69
C ALA A 35 -0.09 6.85 -2.85
N VAL A 36 -1.33 6.52 -3.18
CA VAL A 36 -2.04 5.35 -2.66
C VAL A 36 -2.58 4.56 -3.84
N ALA A 37 -2.65 3.23 -3.69
CA ALA A 37 -3.21 2.37 -4.71
C ALA A 37 -4.15 1.32 -4.11
N ALA A 38 -5.13 0.91 -4.90
CA ALA A 38 -5.94 -0.27 -4.64
C ALA A 38 -6.10 -1.06 -5.94
N GLU A 39 -6.03 -2.38 -5.84
CA GLU A 39 -6.18 -3.28 -6.98
C GLU A 39 -7.62 -3.75 -7.09
N MET A 40 -8.10 -3.85 -8.33
CA MET A 40 -9.35 -4.51 -8.68
C MET A 40 -9.29 -4.97 -10.13
N ASP A 41 -9.57 -6.25 -10.37
CA ASP A 41 -9.67 -6.88 -11.69
C ASP A 41 -8.41 -6.67 -12.57
N GLY A 42 -7.22 -6.84 -11.97
CA GLY A 42 -5.92 -6.70 -12.64
C GLY A 42 -5.53 -5.25 -12.98
N LYS A 43 -6.23 -4.27 -12.42
CA LYS A 43 -5.97 -2.85 -12.58
C LYS A 43 -5.63 -2.21 -11.23
N LEU A 44 -4.62 -1.35 -11.20
CA LEU A 44 -4.34 -0.51 -10.03
C LEU A 44 -4.99 0.85 -10.21
N TYR A 45 -5.81 1.23 -9.26
CA TYR A 45 -6.36 2.58 -9.14
C TYR A 45 -5.40 3.38 -8.27
N VAL A 46 -4.65 4.30 -8.89
CA VAL A 46 -3.57 5.06 -8.23
C VAL A 46 -3.99 6.50 -8.07
N MET A 47 -3.89 7.00 -6.85
CA MET A 47 -4.32 8.36 -6.50
C MET A 47 -3.28 9.10 -5.70
N SER A 48 -3.27 10.43 -5.87
CA SER A 48 -2.56 11.37 -4.99
C SER A 48 -3.35 12.66 -4.87
N GLY A 49 -3.48 13.17 -3.65
CA GLY A 49 -4.19 14.43 -3.39
C GLY A 49 -3.39 15.69 -3.67
N LYS A 50 -2.08 15.57 -3.93
CA LYS A 50 -1.20 16.71 -4.18
C LYS A 50 -0.24 16.43 -5.32
N VAL A 51 -0.27 17.27 -6.35
CA VAL A 51 0.61 17.19 -7.52
C VAL A 51 1.30 18.54 -7.70
N GLY A 52 2.66 18.56 -7.63
CA GLY A 52 3.46 19.77 -7.80
C GLY A 52 3.12 20.89 -6.80
N GLN A 53 3.20 22.14 -7.24
CA GLN A 53 2.79 23.30 -6.46
C GLN A 53 1.26 23.59 -6.55
N GLY A 54 0.55 22.88 -7.41
CA GLY A 54 -0.91 22.97 -7.57
C GLY A 54 -1.62 21.85 -6.83
N LEU A 55 -2.76 22.17 -6.21
CA LEU A 55 -3.65 21.20 -5.56
C LEU A 55 -4.54 20.53 -6.62
N ARG A 56 -3.98 19.62 -7.40
CA ARG A 56 -4.76 18.79 -8.31
C ARG A 56 -4.75 17.36 -7.79
N SER A 57 -5.92 16.75 -7.70
CA SER A 57 -6.02 15.33 -7.44
C SER A 57 -5.57 14.58 -8.69
N PHE A 58 -4.60 13.70 -8.51
CA PHE A 58 -4.16 12.75 -9.51
C PHE A 58 -5.01 11.49 -9.34
N PHE A 59 -5.56 10.96 -10.43
CA PHE A 59 -6.26 9.68 -10.43
C PHE A 59 -6.05 9.00 -11.78
N GLU A 60 -5.30 7.92 -11.77
CA GLU A 60 -4.92 7.14 -12.95
C GLU A 60 -5.15 5.66 -12.69
N GLN A 61 -5.41 4.92 -13.75
CA GLN A 61 -5.45 3.47 -13.73
C GLN A 61 -4.20 2.91 -14.40
N TYR A 62 -3.49 2.03 -13.69
CA TYR A 62 -2.35 1.29 -14.22
C TYR A 62 -2.79 -0.13 -14.58
N ASP A 63 -2.53 -0.54 -15.81
CA ASP A 63 -2.79 -1.89 -16.31
C ASP A 63 -1.58 -2.78 -16.02
N LEU A 64 -1.73 -3.70 -15.07
CA LEU A 64 -0.66 -4.63 -14.67
C LEU A 64 -0.21 -5.59 -15.78
N LYS A 65 -1.05 -5.84 -16.79
CA LYS A 65 -0.75 -6.74 -17.91
C LYS A 65 -0.03 -6.01 -19.03
N ASN A 66 -0.49 -4.80 -19.37
CA ASN A 66 -0.03 -4.06 -20.53
C ASN A 66 1.01 -2.99 -20.18
N ASP A 67 1.37 -2.84 -18.90
CA ASP A 67 2.34 -1.85 -18.37
C ASP A 67 2.02 -0.43 -18.91
N GLY A 68 0.78 0.02 -18.69
CA GLY A 68 0.31 1.28 -19.26
C GLY A 68 -0.64 2.05 -18.36
N TRP A 69 -0.74 3.35 -18.56
CA TRP A 69 -1.54 4.28 -17.77
C TRP A 69 -2.76 4.79 -18.54
N ARG A 70 -3.85 5.00 -17.82
CA ARG A 70 -5.07 5.64 -18.33
C ARG A 70 -5.60 6.64 -17.30
N PRO A 71 -5.83 7.91 -17.67
CA PRO A 71 -6.42 8.89 -16.77
C PRO A 71 -7.86 8.55 -16.43
N LEU A 72 -8.25 8.85 -15.19
CA LEU A 72 -9.60 8.70 -14.68
C LEU A 72 -10.16 10.05 -14.22
N THR A 73 -11.46 10.10 -13.96
CA THR A 73 -12.13 11.30 -13.41
C THR A 73 -11.56 11.62 -12.04
N PRO A 74 -10.94 12.78 -11.84
CA PRO A 74 -10.35 13.15 -10.55
C PRO A 74 -11.38 13.21 -9.42
N LEU A 75 -10.94 12.92 -8.18
CA LEU A 75 -11.77 13.07 -6.98
C LEU A 75 -12.24 14.53 -6.83
N PRO A 76 -13.55 14.80 -6.69
CA PRO A 76 -14.10 16.15 -6.58
C PRO A 76 -13.97 16.71 -5.15
N ALA A 77 -12.88 16.40 -4.44
CA ALA A 77 -12.60 16.86 -3.09
C ALA A 77 -11.15 17.34 -2.98
N ASN A 78 -10.95 18.45 -2.26
CA ASN A 78 -9.63 19.05 -2.07
C ASN A 78 -8.95 18.51 -0.81
N ILE A 79 -8.60 17.22 -0.85
CA ILE A 79 -7.99 16.47 0.26
C ILE A 79 -6.72 15.74 -0.19
N SER A 80 -5.86 15.47 0.78
CA SER A 80 -4.64 14.66 0.64
C SER A 80 -4.51 13.68 1.81
N GLN A 81 -3.53 12.77 1.77
CA GLN A 81 -3.27 11.81 2.86
C GLN A 81 -4.50 10.94 3.21
N TYR A 82 -5.39 10.74 2.25
CA TYR A 82 -6.53 9.83 2.36
C TYR A 82 -6.08 8.37 2.14
N ALA A 83 -6.96 7.43 2.46
CA ALA A 83 -6.78 6.03 2.11
C ALA A 83 -7.73 5.61 0.99
N ILE A 84 -7.35 4.57 0.26
CA ILE A 84 -8.12 3.98 -0.84
C ILE A 84 -8.30 2.47 -0.59
N ALA A 85 -9.46 1.95 -0.97
CA ALA A 85 -9.72 0.51 -1.03
C ALA A 85 -10.61 0.21 -2.24
N ALA A 86 -10.44 -0.96 -2.86
CA ALA A 86 -11.21 -1.32 -4.04
C ALA A 86 -11.72 -2.77 -3.96
N GLY A 87 -12.76 -3.08 -4.70
CA GLY A 87 -13.34 -4.41 -4.85
C GLY A 87 -14.80 -4.35 -5.31
N THR A 88 -15.28 -5.43 -5.92
CA THR A 88 -16.66 -5.58 -6.39
C THR A 88 -17.16 -4.39 -7.23
N GLY A 89 -16.33 -3.91 -8.19
CA GLY A 89 -16.67 -2.80 -9.08
C GLY A 89 -16.69 -1.42 -8.40
N ARG A 90 -16.05 -1.26 -7.24
CA ARG A 90 -16.08 -0.02 -6.45
C ARG A 90 -14.71 0.38 -5.96
N VAL A 91 -14.43 1.68 -5.95
CA VAL A 91 -13.24 2.25 -5.35
C VAL A 91 -13.67 3.24 -4.27
N PHE A 92 -13.29 2.99 -3.03
CA PHE A 92 -13.59 3.85 -1.89
C PHE A 92 -12.40 4.76 -1.57
N VAL A 93 -12.69 6.04 -1.27
CA VAL A 93 -11.73 7.01 -0.73
C VAL A 93 -12.25 7.49 0.61
N THR A 94 -11.39 7.44 1.62
CA THR A 94 -11.78 7.73 3.00
C THR A 94 -10.83 8.69 3.67
N GLY A 95 -11.38 9.59 4.51
CA GLY A 95 -10.64 10.51 5.35
C GLY A 95 -9.73 11.44 4.57
N GLY A 96 -8.57 11.70 5.13
CA GLY A 96 -7.56 12.59 4.58
C GLY A 96 -7.39 13.87 5.38
N ARG A 97 -6.72 14.82 4.76
CA ARG A 97 -6.46 16.14 5.30
C ARG A 97 -6.91 17.18 4.27
N GLU A 98 -7.68 18.16 4.71
CA GLU A 98 -8.07 19.29 3.88
C GLU A 98 -6.83 20.09 3.48
N ASN A 99 -6.63 20.28 2.18
CA ASN A 99 -5.40 20.89 1.68
C ASN A 99 -5.22 22.35 2.10
N ASN A 100 -6.33 23.10 2.28
CA ASN A 100 -6.28 24.52 2.62
C ASN A 100 -6.11 24.78 4.13
N THR A 101 -6.63 23.89 4.98
CA THR A 101 -6.70 24.11 6.43
C THR A 101 -5.83 23.14 7.22
N ALA A 102 -5.31 22.11 6.58
CA ALA A 102 -4.62 20.98 7.19
C ALA A 102 -5.46 20.22 8.26
N ARG A 103 -6.79 20.48 8.34
CA ARG A 103 -7.70 19.75 9.22
C ARG A 103 -7.88 18.32 8.77
N LEU A 104 -8.09 17.42 9.74
CA LEU A 104 -8.46 16.04 9.43
C LEU A 104 -9.86 16.02 8.83
N SER A 105 -10.00 15.30 7.71
CA SER A 105 -11.26 15.15 7.00
C SER A 105 -11.95 13.84 7.38
N GLY A 106 -13.27 13.88 7.44
CA GLY A 106 -14.13 12.70 7.48
C GLY A 106 -14.63 12.27 6.09
N SER A 107 -14.11 12.80 5.00
CA SER A 107 -14.57 12.50 3.64
C SER A 107 -14.75 11.02 3.39
N PHE A 108 -15.86 10.64 2.75
CA PHE A 108 -16.15 9.28 2.38
C PHE A 108 -16.79 9.25 0.99
N TRP A 109 -16.04 8.77 0.01
CA TRP A 109 -16.40 8.79 -1.41
C TRP A 109 -16.34 7.38 -1.99
N LEU A 110 -17.17 7.16 -3.01
CA LEU A 110 -17.17 5.99 -3.87
C LEU A 110 -17.01 6.43 -5.33
N TYR A 111 -16.07 5.79 -6.03
CA TYR A 111 -15.96 5.86 -7.48
C TYR A 111 -16.49 4.58 -8.10
N ALA A 112 -17.36 4.74 -9.11
CA ALA A 112 -17.88 3.66 -9.93
C ALA A 112 -17.15 3.65 -11.28
N PRO A 113 -16.20 2.74 -11.53
CA PRO A 113 -15.39 2.73 -12.75
C PRO A 113 -16.18 2.58 -14.05
N ASP A 114 -17.28 1.84 -14.02
CA ASP A 114 -18.12 1.57 -15.19
C ASP A 114 -18.81 2.83 -15.73
N THR A 115 -19.16 3.75 -14.84
CA THR A 115 -19.83 5.01 -15.17
C THR A 115 -18.92 6.23 -15.05
N ALA A 116 -17.72 6.05 -14.53
CA ALA A 116 -16.75 7.11 -14.21
C ALA A 116 -17.32 8.21 -13.28
N VAL A 117 -18.23 7.84 -12.37
CA VAL A 117 -18.94 8.75 -11.46
C VAL A 117 -18.44 8.62 -10.04
N TRP A 118 -18.27 9.76 -9.39
CA TRP A 118 -18.03 9.88 -7.95
C TRP A 118 -19.33 10.10 -7.20
N LEU A 119 -19.51 9.38 -6.09
CA LEU A 119 -20.62 9.55 -5.15
C LEU A 119 -20.06 9.86 -3.76
N GLU A 120 -20.54 10.90 -3.13
CA GLU A 120 -20.26 11.18 -1.72
C GLU A 120 -21.17 10.32 -0.85
N LEU A 121 -20.58 9.48 0.00
CA LEU A 121 -21.30 8.55 0.87
C LEU A 121 -21.53 9.13 2.29
N GLY A 122 -21.11 10.37 2.54
CA GLY A 122 -21.19 11.03 3.85
C GLY A 122 -19.83 11.15 4.53
N ALA A 123 -19.72 10.75 5.80
CA ALA A 123 -18.50 10.93 6.58
C ALA A 123 -18.11 9.69 7.39
N LEU A 124 -16.79 9.56 7.65
CA LEU A 124 -16.26 8.65 8.66
C LEU A 124 -16.77 9.06 10.05
N PRO A 125 -17.04 8.12 10.95
CA PRO A 125 -17.40 8.43 12.34
C PRO A 125 -16.34 9.28 13.06
N SER A 126 -15.07 9.13 12.69
CA SER A 126 -13.95 9.92 13.21
C SER A 126 -13.03 10.35 12.08
N PRO A 127 -12.85 11.66 11.86
CA PRO A 127 -11.91 12.20 10.88
C PRO A 127 -10.48 11.70 11.12
N ARG A 128 -9.80 11.28 10.06
CA ARG A 128 -8.41 10.76 10.13
C ARG A 128 -7.67 10.91 8.81
N ALA A 129 -6.35 10.90 8.88
CA ALA A 129 -5.45 10.93 7.73
C ALA A 129 -4.31 9.91 7.89
N ASP A 130 -3.58 9.59 6.82
CA ASP A 130 -2.48 8.61 6.82
C ASP A 130 -2.89 7.25 7.45
N HIS A 131 -4.14 6.86 7.32
CA HIS A 131 -4.73 5.61 7.80
C HIS A 131 -4.71 4.54 6.68
N VAL A 132 -5.13 3.34 7.02
CA VAL A 132 -5.31 2.24 6.08
C VAL A 132 -6.79 1.95 5.92
N SER A 133 -7.24 1.76 4.68
CA SER A 133 -8.56 1.23 4.32
C SER A 133 -8.42 -0.10 3.60
N TYR A 134 -9.30 -1.04 3.93
CA TYR A 134 -9.36 -2.35 3.28
C TYR A 134 -10.82 -2.75 3.08
N PHE A 135 -11.15 -3.23 1.88
CA PHE A 135 -12.49 -3.70 1.54
C PHE A 135 -12.48 -5.23 1.31
N ASP A 136 -13.31 -5.97 2.05
CA ASP A 136 -13.39 -7.44 1.96
C ASP A 136 -14.44 -7.94 0.95
N GLY A 137 -15.07 -7.02 0.20
CA GLY A 137 -16.20 -7.30 -0.70
C GLY A 137 -17.56 -6.94 -0.09
N THR A 138 -17.65 -6.82 1.24
CA THR A 138 -18.88 -6.45 1.96
C THR A 138 -18.63 -5.32 2.96
N ARG A 139 -17.48 -5.36 3.65
CA ARG A 139 -17.10 -4.39 4.69
C ARG A 139 -15.86 -3.62 4.30
N LEU A 140 -15.93 -2.31 4.46
CA LEU A 140 -14.79 -1.42 4.39
C LEU A 140 -14.27 -1.20 5.81
N PHE A 141 -13.04 -1.64 6.07
CA PHE A 141 -12.35 -1.50 7.35
C PHE A 141 -11.45 -0.27 7.33
N ILE A 142 -11.34 0.41 8.47
CA ILE A 142 -10.50 1.57 8.68
C ILE A 142 -9.59 1.32 9.89
N PHE A 143 -8.28 1.47 9.68
CA PHE A 143 -7.25 1.18 10.70
C PHE A 143 -6.29 2.35 10.87
N GLY A 144 -5.94 2.66 12.10
CA GLY A 144 -4.87 3.61 12.40
C GLY A 144 -5.12 5.04 11.93
N GLY A 145 -4.04 5.71 11.55
CA GLY A 145 -4.02 7.08 11.06
C GLY A 145 -3.78 8.12 12.15
N LEU A 146 -3.73 9.37 11.71
CA LEU A 146 -3.79 10.54 12.57
C LEU A 146 -5.25 10.79 12.96
N GLY A 147 -5.52 11.08 14.21
CA GLY A 147 -6.88 11.36 14.71
C GLY A 147 -7.08 10.85 16.13
N ARG A 148 -8.18 11.32 16.77
CA ARG A 148 -8.49 10.98 18.15
C ARG A 148 -8.65 9.46 18.35
N ASP A 149 -9.35 8.81 17.43
CA ASP A 149 -9.75 7.40 17.56
C ASP A 149 -8.88 6.47 16.72
N ALA A 150 -7.58 6.80 16.55
CA ALA A 150 -6.65 6.05 15.73
C ALA A 150 -6.52 4.56 16.12
N ALA A 151 -6.70 4.22 17.39
CA ALA A 151 -6.67 2.84 17.86
C ALA A 151 -7.96 2.06 17.51
N ILE A 152 -9.08 2.74 17.30
CA ILE A 152 -10.37 2.10 17.05
C ILE A 152 -10.42 1.60 15.61
N VAL A 153 -10.63 0.30 15.44
CA VAL A 153 -10.92 -0.31 14.15
C VAL A 153 -12.40 -0.08 13.85
N GLN A 154 -12.66 0.65 12.76
CA GLN A 154 -14.01 0.93 12.29
C GLN A 154 -14.31 0.12 11.05
N SER A 155 -15.56 -0.26 10.85
CA SER A 155 -16.00 -0.87 9.59
C SER A 155 -17.35 -0.33 9.13
N PHE A 156 -17.47 -0.17 7.82
CA PHE A 156 -18.70 0.19 7.12
C PHE A 156 -19.24 -1.03 6.38
N ASN A 157 -20.46 -1.40 6.63
CA ASN A 157 -21.14 -2.46 5.88
C ASN A 157 -21.78 -1.84 4.62
N SER A 158 -21.29 -2.20 3.46
CA SER A 158 -21.72 -1.62 2.18
C SER A 158 -23.14 -2.04 1.75
N THR A 159 -23.68 -3.11 2.34
CA THR A 159 -25.06 -3.55 2.08
C THR A 159 -26.08 -2.81 2.93
N THR A 160 -25.73 -2.54 4.20
CA THR A 160 -26.67 -1.90 5.15
C THR A 160 -26.45 -0.40 5.34
N GLY A 161 -25.34 0.13 4.83
CA GLY A 161 -24.95 1.54 5.00
C GLY A 161 -24.57 1.93 6.45
N LYS A 162 -24.24 0.96 7.30
CA LYS A 162 -24.01 1.21 8.73
C LYS A 162 -22.55 1.08 9.11
N TRP A 163 -22.08 2.00 9.96
CA TRP A 163 -20.79 1.95 10.64
C TRP A 163 -20.87 1.16 11.94
N SER A 164 -19.77 0.51 12.28
CA SER A 164 -19.58 -0.19 13.57
C SER A 164 -18.11 -0.12 14.01
N ASN A 165 -17.90 -0.18 15.33
CA ASN A 165 -16.57 -0.27 15.92
C ASN A 165 -16.29 -1.72 16.34
N TRP A 166 -15.07 -2.18 16.08
CA TRP A 166 -14.61 -3.48 16.55
C TRP A 166 -14.20 -3.40 18.02
N LYS A 167 -14.47 -4.50 18.77
CA LYS A 167 -14.16 -4.56 20.20
C LYS A 167 -12.66 -4.45 20.49
N ASN A 168 -11.84 -5.13 19.69
CA ASN A 168 -10.40 -5.19 19.88
C ASN A 168 -9.73 -4.04 19.09
N GLN A 169 -9.17 -3.11 19.84
CA GLN A 169 -8.46 -1.97 19.27
C GLN A 169 -7.07 -2.37 18.74
N MET A 170 -6.52 -1.55 17.86
CA MET A 170 -5.16 -1.68 17.35
C MET A 170 -4.16 -1.51 18.52
N PRO A 171 -3.33 -2.53 18.85
CA PRO A 171 -2.48 -2.49 20.05
C PRO A 171 -1.50 -1.33 20.06
N ILE A 172 -0.91 -1.04 18.89
CA ILE A 172 -0.09 0.16 18.68
C ILE A 172 -0.72 0.90 17.50
N ALA A 173 -1.47 1.96 17.80
CA ALA A 173 -2.07 2.80 16.77
C ALA A 173 -0.97 3.55 16.02
N VAL A 174 -0.97 3.41 14.68
CA VAL A 174 0.05 3.98 13.80
C VAL A 174 -0.57 4.70 12.62
N SER A 175 0.08 5.76 12.17
CA SER A 175 -0.16 6.45 10.91
C SER A 175 0.99 6.18 9.93
N ALA A 176 0.79 6.40 8.63
CA ALA A 176 1.80 6.19 7.60
C ALA A 176 2.48 4.80 7.71
N THR A 177 1.70 3.78 8.07
CA THR A 177 2.12 2.37 8.15
C THR A 177 2.02 1.70 6.79
N ALA A 178 2.90 0.75 6.52
CA ALA A 178 2.74 -0.16 5.39
C ALA A 178 1.72 -1.25 5.72
N PHE A 179 1.00 -1.75 4.72
CA PHE A 179 -0.10 -2.67 4.88
C PHE A 179 -0.06 -3.77 3.80
N ALA A 180 -0.36 -5.01 4.20
CA ALA A 180 -0.57 -6.13 3.27
C ALA A 180 -1.59 -7.11 3.81
N ARG A 181 -2.18 -7.92 2.92
CA ARG A 181 -3.10 -9.01 3.28
C ARG A 181 -2.41 -10.36 3.12
N ARG A 182 -2.58 -11.25 4.11
CA ARG A 182 -2.18 -12.65 4.04
C ARG A 182 -3.33 -13.55 4.53
N GLY A 183 -4.05 -14.14 3.60
CA GLY A 183 -5.28 -14.89 3.93
C GLY A 183 -6.31 -14.02 4.64
N ASP A 184 -6.67 -14.37 5.87
CA ASP A 184 -7.61 -13.60 6.70
C ASP A 184 -6.91 -12.55 7.59
N GLU A 185 -5.60 -12.39 7.47
CA GLU A 185 -4.82 -11.42 8.23
C GLU A 185 -4.52 -10.18 7.43
N LEU A 186 -4.76 -9.03 8.05
CA LEU A 186 -4.31 -7.72 7.60
C LEU A 186 -3.10 -7.33 8.44
N ILE A 187 -1.95 -7.16 7.78
CA ILE A 187 -0.64 -6.96 8.42
C ILE A 187 -0.21 -5.52 8.25
N PHE A 188 0.22 -4.90 9.34
CA PHE A 188 0.66 -3.51 9.40
C PHE A 188 2.11 -3.48 9.88
N ALA A 189 2.98 -2.79 9.16
CA ALA A 189 4.42 -2.76 9.45
C ALA A 189 4.95 -1.33 9.51
N GLY A 190 5.67 -1.00 10.60
CA GLY A 190 6.21 0.32 10.83
C GLY A 190 5.14 1.39 11.01
N GLY A 191 5.46 2.61 10.62
CA GLY A 191 4.59 3.78 10.78
C GLY A 191 5.04 4.69 11.93
N ILE A 192 4.17 5.63 12.30
CA ILE A 192 4.40 6.63 13.34
C ILE A 192 3.33 6.43 14.42
N ASP A 193 3.74 6.26 15.68
CA ASP A 193 2.84 6.09 16.81
C ASP A 193 2.11 7.40 17.16
N THR A 194 1.16 7.35 18.10
CA THR A 194 0.37 8.50 18.55
C THR A 194 1.19 9.57 19.27
N ARG A 195 2.47 9.29 19.60
CA ARG A 195 3.43 10.24 20.19
C ARG A 195 4.35 10.85 19.13
N GLY A 196 4.10 10.58 17.83
CA GLY A 196 4.91 11.06 16.72
C GLY A 196 6.23 10.31 16.52
N ARG A 197 6.41 9.13 17.10
CA ARG A 197 7.64 8.34 17.02
C ARG A 197 7.51 7.23 15.99
N PRO A 198 8.47 7.08 15.08
CA PRO A 198 8.50 5.92 14.18
C PRO A 198 8.67 4.64 14.98
N VAL A 199 8.04 3.55 14.52
CA VAL A 199 8.06 2.26 15.20
C VAL A 199 8.60 1.14 14.31
N LYS A 200 9.05 0.05 14.94
CA LYS A 200 9.45 -1.20 14.25
C LYS A 200 8.33 -2.24 14.22
N THR A 201 7.21 -1.94 14.84
CA THR A 201 6.14 -2.90 15.08
C THR A 201 5.62 -3.50 13.79
N VAL A 202 5.42 -4.81 13.79
CA VAL A 202 4.66 -5.54 12.80
C VAL A 202 3.53 -6.26 13.54
N GLN A 203 2.29 -5.91 13.22
CA GLN A 203 1.11 -6.43 13.89
C GLN A 203 0.06 -6.88 12.88
N ALA A 204 -0.64 -7.95 13.18
CA ALA A 204 -1.64 -8.54 12.30
C ALA A 204 -3.01 -8.56 12.96
N PHE A 205 -4.04 -8.21 12.20
CA PHE A 205 -5.45 -8.28 12.58
C PHE A 205 -6.15 -9.37 11.77
N ASN A 206 -6.78 -10.31 12.43
CA ASN A 206 -7.60 -11.31 11.75
C ASN A 206 -9.02 -10.76 11.54
N ILE A 207 -9.45 -10.60 10.29
CA ILE A 207 -10.74 -9.98 9.92
C ILE A 207 -11.96 -10.83 10.28
N LYS A 208 -11.78 -12.13 10.52
CA LYS A 208 -12.88 -13.02 10.94
C LYS A 208 -13.08 -13.02 12.44
N THR A 209 -11.97 -13.09 13.20
CA THR A 209 -12.02 -13.22 14.66
C THR A 209 -11.88 -11.88 15.39
N GLY A 210 -11.38 -10.84 14.71
CA GLY A 210 -11.06 -9.55 15.32
C GLY A 210 -9.86 -9.58 16.27
N GLN A 211 -9.06 -10.65 16.25
CA GLN A 211 -7.91 -10.79 17.12
C GLN A 211 -6.66 -10.16 16.53
N TRP A 212 -5.82 -9.58 17.41
CA TRP A 212 -4.52 -9.06 17.06
C TRP A 212 -3.41 -10.00 17.51
N ARG A 213 -2.32 -10.05 16.75
CA ARG A 213 -1.06 -10.68 17.14
C ARG A 213 0.14 -9.89 16.66
N GLN A 214 1.27 -10.07 17.34
CA GLN A 214 2.55 -9.48 16.93
C GLN A 214 3.29 -10.43 15.98
N LEU A 215 4.05 -9.84 15.07
CA LEU A 215 4.99 -10.50 14.17
C LEU A 215 6.42 -10.00 14.47
N PRO A 216 7.47 -10.66 13.95
CA PRO A 216 8.83 -10.19 14.11
C PRO A 216 8.99 -8.73 13.67
N PRO A 217 9.52 -7.86 14.55
CA PRO A 217 9.59 -6.43 14.25
C PRO A 217 10.58 -6.14 13.11
N LEU A 218 10.35 -5.04 12.39
CA LEU A 218 11.27 -4.53 11.38
C LEU A 218 12.67 -4.26 11.99
N PRO A 219 13.75 -4.39 11.22
CA PRO A 219 15.11 -4.10 11.68
C PRO A 219 15.29 -2.65 12.16
N LEU A 220 14.60 -1.72 11.51
CA LEU A 220 14.62 -0.28 11.78
C LEU A 220 13.21 0.27 12.03
N ALA A 221 13.12 1.34 12.80
CA ALA A 221 11.90 2.14 12.89
C ALA A 221 11.74 2.96 11.60
N VAL A 222 10.63 2.74 10.88
CA VAL A 222 10.41 3.26 9.52
C VAL A 222 8.96 3.67 9.35
N SER A 223 8.72 4.75 8.62
CA SER A 223 7.37 5.16 8.19
C SER A 223 7.29 5.30 6.67
N GLY A 224 6.09 5.14 6.12
CA GLY A 224 5.82 5.32 4.69
C GLY A 224 6.54 4.33 3.78
N GLY A 225 6.90 3.14 4.27
CA GLY A 225 7.39 2.03 3.44
C GLY A 225 6.26 1.30 2.74
N ALA A 226 6.61 0.27 2.00
CA ALA A 226 5.70 -0.64 1.32
C ALA A 226 5.82 -2.06 1.89
N LEU A 227 4.70 -2.75 2.05
CA LEU A 227 4.63 -4.12 2.54
C LEU A 227 3.95 -5.01 1.50
N ALA A 228 4.53 -6.16 1.23
CA ALA A 228 3.99 -7.15 0.32
C ALA A 228 3.91 -8.53 0.99
N VAL A 229 3.02 -9.38 0.49
CA VAL A 229 3.04 -10.82 0.72
C VAL A 229 3.27 -11.48 -0.63
N MET A 230 4.37 -12.24 -0.74
CA MET A 230 4.73 -13.01 -1.93
C MET A 230 5.17 -14.40 -1.48
N ASP A 231 4.68 -15.46 -2.10
CA ASP A 231 4.93 -16.84 -1.68
C ASP A 231 4.69 -17.06 -0.17
N GLY A 232 3.67 -16.41 0.40
CA GLY A 232 3.36 -16.45 1.83
C GLY A 232 4.33 -15.69 2.75
N ASN A 233 5.43 -15.13 2.21
CA ASN A 233 6.42 -14.37 2.96
C ASN A 233 6.14 -12.86 2.93
N LEU A 234 6.52 -12.17 4.01
CA LEU A 234 6.45 -10.71 4.07
C LEU A 234 7.71 -10.09 3.45
N HIS A 235 7.49 -9.13 2.57
CA HIS A 235 8.53 -8.27 1.99
C HIS A 235 8.27 -6.84 2.41
N PHE A 236 9.32 -6.12 2.84
CA PHE A 236 9.22 -4.71 3.21
C PHE A 236 10.26 -3.90 2.45
N ALA A 237 9.83 -2.81 1.79
CA ALA A 237 10.69 -2.00 0.93
C ALA A 237 10.56 -0.49 1.21
N GLY A 238 11.67 0.22 1.14
CA GLY A 238 11.73 1.67 1.25
C GLY A 238 11.33 2.23 2.60
N GLY A 239 10.76 3.45 2.59
CA GLY A 239 10.34 4.18 3.77
C GLY A 239 11.38 5.20 4.25
N PHE A 240 11.00 6.00 5.23
CA PHE A 240 11.86 7.00 5.87
C PHE A 240 12.24 6.57 7.29
N SER A 241 13.54 6.54 7.59
CA SER A 241 14.08 6.26 8.92
C SER A 241 14.69 7.52 9.54
N PRO A 242 14.04 8.14 10.53
CA PRO A 242 14.61 9.31 11.23
C PRO A 242 15.92 9.00 11.94
N ALA A 243 16.10 7.77 12.46
CA ALA A 243 17.34 7.37 13.11
C ALA A 243 18.56 7.41 12.19
N LYS A 244 18.34 7.24 10.89
CA LYS A 244 19.37 7.38 9.85
C LYS A 244 19.30 8.72 9.12
N SER A 245 18.25 9.52 9.36
CA SER A 245 17.91 10.73 8.56
C SER A 245 17.85 10.44 7.08
N GLN A 246 17.38 9.25 6.70
CA GLN A 246 17.47 8.70 5.34
C GLN A 246 16.15 8.15 4.83
N VAL A 247 15.90 8.38 3.54
CA VAL A 247 14.95 7.61 2.75
C VAL A 247 15.64 6.31 2.32
N LEU A 248 15.02 5.17 2.63
CA LEU A 248 15.66 3.87 2.49
C LEU A 248 15.46 3.30 1.09
N GLU A 249 16.51 2.71 0.55
CA GLU A 249 16.48 1.89 -0.67
C GLU A 249 16.41 0.39 -0.35
N SER A 250 16.43 0.05 0.95
CA SER A 250 16.44 -1.33 1.40
C SER A 250 15.14 -2.06 1.07
N HIS A 251 15.28 -3.31 0.64
CA HIS A 251 14.24 -4.30 0.52
C HIS A 251 14.62 -5.49 1.39
N THR A 252 13.67 -6.00 2.18
CA THR A 252 13.88 -7.12 3.09
C THR A 252 12.74 -8.10 3.04
N LYS A 253 13.04 -9.40 3.22
CA LYS A 253 12.08 -10.52 3.28
C LYS A 253 12.12 -11.14 4.68
N LEU A 254 10.96 -11.40 5.27
CA LEU A 254 10.86 -12.13 6.54
C LEU A 254 10.94 -13.64 6.29
N VAL A 255 12.03 -14.26 6.75
CA VAL A 255 12.23 -15.72 6.70
C VAL A 255 12.28 -16.26 8.14
N GLY A 256 11.29 -17.05 8.50
CA GLY A 256 11.09 -17.49 9.89
C GLY A 256 10.86 -16.30 10.82
N GLN A 257 11.85 -15.98 11.67
CA GLN A 257 11.81 -14.88 12.63
C GLN A 257 12.78 -13.72 12.29
N ARG A 258 13.41 -13.74 11.12
CA ARG A 258 14.46 -12.79 10.76
C ARG A 258 14.19 -12.12 9.42
N TRP A 259 14.37 -10.80 9.38
CA TRP A 259 14.37 -10.03 8.15
C TRP A 259 15.72 -10.15 7.44
N GLN A 260 15.71 -10.64 6.21
CA GLN A 260 16.87 -10.84 5.36
C GLN A 260 16.89 -9.82 4.23
N ARG A 261 18.06 -9.27 3.90
CA ARG A 261 18.20 -8.34 2.77
C ARG A 261 17.89 -9.03 1.44
N GLN A 262 17.26 -8.27 0.57
CA GLN A 262 17.00 -8.59 -0.84
C GLN A 262 17.66 -7.51 -1.71
N ALA A 263 17.52 -7.62 -3.05
CA ALA A 263 17.94 -6.60 -4.00
C ALA A 263 17.35 -5.22 -3.63
N GLU A 264 18.19 -4.19 -3.56
CA GLU A 264 17.79 -2.83 -3.20
C GLU A 264 16.93 -2.17 -4.28
N LEU A 265 16.17 -1.14 -3.92
CA LEU A 265 15.32 -0.40 -4.85
C LEU A 265 16.17 0.29 -5.91
N PRO A 266 15.85 0.15 -7.20
CA PRO A 266 16.58 0.82 -8.26
C PRO A 266 16.37 2.33 -8.20
N GLY A 267 17.43 3.07 -8.44
CA GLY A 267 17.44 4.54 -8.53
C GLY A 267 17.21 5.26 -7.21
N GLY A 268 17.51 4.61 -6.08
CA GLY A 268 17.52 5.18 -4.74
C GLY A 268 16.24 4.98 -3.93
N GLY A 269 16.30 5.36 -2.67
CA GLY A 269 15.24 5.20 -1.70
C GLY A 269 14.00 6.03 -2.02
N ARG A 270 12.84 5.50 -1.64
CA ARG A 270 11.54 6.19 -1.74
C ARG A 270 10.66 5.87 -0.53
N HIS A 271 9.79 6.80 -0.18
CA HIS A 271 8.78 6.61 0.85
C HIS A 271 7.42 7.17 0.41
N ARG A 272 6.34 6.78 1.09
CA ARG A 272 4.95 7.17 0.77
C ARG A 272 4.58 6.85 -0.68
N MET A 273 5.06 5.72 -1.17
CA MET A 273 4.74 5.14 -2.46
C MET A 273 3.35 4.51 -2.41
N ALA A 274 2.63 4.53 -3.53
CA ALA A 274 1.60 3.54 -3.78
C ALA A 274 2.28 2.18 -4.05
N TYR A 275 1.64 1.10 -3.68
CA TYR A 275 2.18 -0.24 -3.93
C TYR A 275 1.07 -1.28 -4.05
N PHE A 276 1.42 -2.36 -4.70
CA PHE A 276 0.62 -3.56 -4.87
C PHE A 276 1.54 -4.78 -4.87
N ALA A 277 1.04 -5.92 -4.43
CA ALA A 277 1.73 -7.19 -4.59
C ALA A 277 0.72 -8.32 -4.84
N ASP A 278 1.14 -9.25 -5.69
CA ASP A 278 0.59 -10.60 -5.85
C ASP A 278 1.74 -11.61 -5.67
N ASP A 279 1.51 -12.89 -5.96
CA ASP A 279 2.54 -13.92 -5.81
C ASP A 279 3.69 -13.75 -6.82
N ASP A 280 3.44 -13.10 -7.96
CA ASP A 280 4.40 -12.96 -9.06
C ASP A 280 5.22 -11.67 -9.00
N ARG A 281 4.72 -10.61 -8.31
CA ARG A 281 5.36 -9.29 -8.35
C ARG A 281 5.02 -8.39 -7.17
N PHE A 282 5.97 -7.49 -6.87
CA PHE A 282 5.78 -6.37 -5.96
C PHE A 282 6.01 -5.06 -6.70
N VAL A 283 4.98 -4.25 -6.85
CA VAL A 283 4.97 -3.01 -7.63
C VAL A 283 5.01 -1.81 -6.70
N LEU A 284 5.96 -0.91 -6.90
CA LEU A 284 6.10 0.35 -6.17
C LEU A 284 5.93 1.53 -7.12
N ILE A 285 5.07 2.47 -6.79
CA ILE A 285 4.64 3.56 -7.69
C ILE A 285 4.82 4.92 -7.03
N GLY A 286 5.54 5.84 -7.68
CA GLY A 286 5.71 7.22 -7.22
C GLY A 286 6.42 7.31 -5.88
N GLY A 287 5.92 8.19 -5.01
CA GLY A 287 6.47 8.48 -3.68
C GLY A 287 7.48 9.62 -3.69
N ALA A 288 8.07 9.91 -2.52
CA ALA A 288 9.07 10.96 -2.34
C ALA A 288 10.48 10.37 -2.17
N ILE A 289 11.48 11.04 -2.74
CA ILE A 289 12.91 10.70 -2.61
C ILE A 289 13.63 11.52 -1.55
N GLY A 290 13.06 12.66 -1.11
CA GLY A 290 13.57 13.47 -0.01
C GLY A 290 12.91 13.13 1.31
N GLY A 291 13.65 13.27 2.42
CA GLY A 291 13.14 13.07 3.77
C GLY A 291 12.62 14.36 4.42
N GLY A 292 11.76 14.22 5.44
CA GLY A 292 11.26 15.33 6.22
C GLY A 292 10.52 16.38 5.39
N PHE A 293 10.89 17.66 5.55
CA PHE A 293 10.31 18.77 4.80
C PHE A 293 10.49 18.64 3.28
N TYR A 294 11.61 18.10 2.83
CA TYR A 294 11.92 17.92 1.41
C TYR A 294 11.03 16.89 0.70
N ALA A 295 10.36 16.01 1.42
CA ALA A 295 9.43 15.03 0.83
C ALA A 295 8.35 15.66 -0.04
N LEU A 296 7.92 16.89 0.27
CA LEU A 296 6.88 17.60 -0.48
C LEU A 296 7.36 18.12 -1.85
N PHE A 297 8.69 18.22 -2.05
CA PHE A 297 9.30 18.83 -3.23
C PHE A 297 10.07 17.82 -4.09
N THR A 298 10.15 16.57 -3.67
CA THR A 298 10.96 15.52 -4.29
C THR A 298 10.11 14.35 -4.76
N ALA A 299 9.05 14.65 -5.48
CA ALA A 299 8.14 13.66 -6.04
C ALA A 299 8.85 12.77 -7.09
N SER A 300 8.48 11.50 -7.12
CA SER A 300 8.94 10.51 -8.10
C SER A 300 7.82 10.12 -9.07
N ASP A 301 8.19 9.86 -10.31
CA ASP A 301 7.35 9.29 -11.36
C ASP A 301 7.65 7.81 -11.61
N ARG A 302 8.58 7.22 -10.85
CA ARG A 302 9.08 5.87 -11.08
C ARG A 302 8.05 4.80 -10.71
N VAL A 303 8.00 3.76 -11.54
CA VAL A 303 7.38 2.48 -11.24
C VAL A 303 8.49 1.43 -11.18
N SER A 304 8.58 0.71 -10.06
CA SER A 304 9.55 -0.37 -9.88
C SER A 304 8.80 -1.66 -9.59
N ILE A 305 9.15 -2.72 -10.30
CA ILE A 305 8.50 -4.02 -10.23
C ILE A 305 9.54 -5.06 -9.84
N PHE A 306 9.36 -5.67 -8.69
CA PHE A 306 10.18 -6.80 -8.23
C PHE A 306 9.51 -8.10 -8.62
N THR A 307 10.30 -9.04 -9.14
CA THR A 307 9.91 -10.42 -9.40
C THR A 307 10.78 -11.33 -8.53
N PRO A 308 10.20 -12.24 -7.71
CA PRO A 308 10.93 -13.10 -6.77
C PRO A 308 11.73 -14.22 -7.44
#